data_f76891f65870f28b9d49455331c570e3
#
_entry.id   f76891f65870f28b9d49455331c570e3
#
_cell.length_a   1.000
_cell.length_b   1.000
_cell.length_c   1.000
_cell.angle_alpha   90.00
_cell.angle_beta   90.00
_cell.angle_gamma   90.00
#
_symmetry.space_group_name_H-M   'P 1'
#
loop_
_entity.id
_entity.type
_entity.pdbx_description
1 polymer ?
#
loop_
_entity_poly.entity_id
_entity_poly.type
_entity_poly.pdbx_seq_one_letter_code
_entity_poly.pdbx_strand_id
1 'polypeptide(L)'
;MTLAKKLERLSLMVRIGGIAILIALLGIIGYQLYDFYSDKVGFTPTDAIESYLNAIARGDYQEVYRSTYRADLTDVYGRPITQGEFFDQLQKLTGGRRLPFRRIEATKLFERQGVRYYEVKLSSSVGGIPGESKLLIQVRRENGGWVLTYPFAIIL
;
A
#
# COMPACT_ATOMS: atom_id res chain seq x y z
N MET A 1 -4.07 -11.25 -62.41
CA MET A 1 -4.59 -10.86 -61.11
C MET A 1 -5.11 -9.42 -61.22
N THR A 2 -6.42 -9.22 -61.26
CA THR A 2 -7.05 -7.94 -61.59
C THR A 2 -6.82 -6.90 -60.50
N LEU A 3 -6.63 -5.63 -60.91
CA LEU A 3 -6.39 -4.46 -60.04
C LEU A 3 -7.43 -4.38 -58.89
N ALA A 4 -8.67 -4.78 -59.17
CA ALA A 4 -9.76 -4.85 -58.19
C ALA A 4 -9.45 -5.78 -56.97
N LYS A 5 -8.88 -6.97 -57.23
CA LYS A 5 -8.50 -7.91 -56.14
C LYS A 5 -7.34 -7.39 -55.29
N LYS A 6 -6.43 -6.61 -55.85
CA LYS A 6 -5.34 -5.96 -55.09
C LYS A 6 -5.88 -4.86 -54.17
N LEU A 7 -6.81 -4.03 -54.67
CA LEU A 7 -7.45 -2.98 -53.88
C LEU A 7 -8.30 -3.54 -52.74
N GLU A 8 -9.00 -4.63 -52.97
CA GLU A 8 -9.82 -5.31 -51.95
C GLU A 8 -8.97 -5.90 -50.83
N ARG A 9 -7.84 -6.53 -51.17
CA ARG A 9 -6.86 -7.01 -50.16
C ARG A 9 -6.21 -5.88 -49.36
N LEU A 10 -5.89 -4.75 -50.05
CA LEU A 10 -5.32 -3.59 -49.36
C LEU A 10 -6.31 -2.98 -48.36
N SER A 11 -7.58 -2.83 -48.75
CA SER A 11 -8.63 -2.33 -47.85
C SER A 11 -8.87 -3.24 -46.65
N LEU A 12 -8.79 -4.57 -46.88
CA LEU A 12 -8.91 -5.54 -45.78
C LEU A 12 -7.73 -5.45 -44.79
N MET A 13 -6.50 -5.34 -45.31
CA MET A 13 -5.30 -5.19 -44.47
C MET A 13 -5.33 -3.88 -43.65
N VAL A 14 -5.79 -2.78 -44.24
CA VAL A 14 -5.93 -1.49 -43.54
C VAL A 14 -6.98 -1.58 -42.44
N ARG A 15 -8.11 -2.27 -42.70
CA ARG A 15 -9.15 -2.49 -41.66
C ARG A 15 -8.66 -3.36 -40.53
N ILE A 16 -7.98 -4.48 -40.82
CA ILE A 16 -7.43 -5.38 -39.79
C ILE A 16 -6.34 -4.65 -39.00
N GLY A 17 -5.44 -3.93 -39.65
CA GLY A 17 -4.40 -3.12 -39.02
C GLY A 17 -4.99 -2.03 -38.10
N GLY A 18 -6.04 -1.34 -38.54
CA GLY A 18 -6.74 -0.34 -37.75
C GLY A 18 -7.41 -0.92 -36.48
N ILE A 19 -8.04 -2.09 -36.62
CA ILE A 19 -8.65 -2.79 -35.48
C ILE A 19 -7.57 -3.25 -34.48
N ALA A 20 -6.45 -3.79 -34.97
CA ALA A 20 -5.35 -4.23 -34.09
C ALA A 20 -4.74 -3.06 -33.32
N ILE A 21 -4.55 -1.91 -33.94
CA ILE A 21 -4.07 -0.68 -33.29
C ILE A 21 -5.08 -0.20 -32.24
N LEU A 22 -6.38 -0.23 -32.56
CA LEU A 22 -7.42 0.17 -31.61
C LEU A 22 -7.45 -0.73 -30.37
N ILE A 23 -7.32 -2.04 -30.56
CA ILE A 23 -7.26 -3.01 -29.45
C ILE A 23 -6.00 -2.77 -28.59
N ALA A 24 -4.85 -2.52 -29.22
CA ALA A 24 -3.61 -2.22 -28.50
C ALA A 24 -3.73 -0.93 -27.69
N LEU A 25 -4.31 0.13 -28.24
CA LEU A 25 -4.57 1.39 -27.53
C LEU A 25 -5.54 1.21 -26.37
N LEU A 26 -6.63 0.47 -26.56
CA LEU A 26 -7.57 0.15 -25.50
C LEU A 26 -6.92 -0.69 -24.39
N GLY A 27 -6.03 -1.61 -24.74
CA GLY A 27 -5.24 -2.39 -23.79
C GLY A 27 -4.30 -1.52 -22.94
N ILE A 28 -3.61 -0.58 -23.59
CA ILE A 28 -2.71 0.37 -22.88
C ILE A 28 -3.50 1.31 -21.96
N ILE A 29 -4.61 1.86 -22.46
CA ILE A 29 -5.48 2.73 -21.65
C ILE A 29 -6.10 1.95 -20.49
N GLY A 30 -6.57 0.73 -20.73
CA GLY A 30 -7.12 -0.14 -19.70
C GLY A 30 -6.08 -0.49 -18.63
N TYR A 31 -4.83 -0.77 -19.01
CA TYR A 31 -3.74 -1.03 -18.09
C TYR A 31 -3.39 0.20 -17.24
N GLN A 32 -3.29 1.38 -17.87
CA GLN A 32 -3.03 2.65 -17.17
C GLN A 32 -4.18 3.03 -16.22
N LEU A 33 -5.42 2.81 -16.64
CA LEU A 33 -6.59 3.01 -15.78
C LEU A 33 -6.61 2.02 -14.61
N TYR A 34 -6.28 0.76 -14.84
CA TYR A 34 -6.19 -0.25 -13.79
C TYR A 34 -5.10 0.11 -12.76
N ASP A 35 -3.92 0.51 -13.23
CA ASP A 35 -2.81 0.94 -12.37
C ASP A 35 -3.18 2.20 -11.57
N PHE A 36 -3.82 3.17 -12.22
CA PHE A 36 -4.32 4.39 -11.59
C PHE A 36 -5.44 4.11 -10.58
N TYR A 37 -6.38 3.20 -10.90
CA TYR A 37 -7.47 2.84 -9.99
C TYR A 37 -6.98 1.96 -8.84
N SER A 38 -6.08 1.03 -9.08
CA SER A 38 -5.48 0.22 -8.03
C SER A 38 -4.65 1.05 -7.05
N ASP A 39 -4.09 2.16 -7.51
CA ASP A 39 -3.34 3.08 -6.64
C ASP A 39 -4.22 4.13 -5.94
N LYS A 40 -5.43 4.44 -6.45
CA LYS A 40 -6.25 5.54 -5.92
C LYS A 40 -7.57 5.16 -5.26
N VAL A 41 -8.11 4.00 -5.50
CA VAL A 41 -9.43 3.62 -4.98
C VAL A 41 -9.32 2.49 -3.96
N GLY A 42 -9.07 2.85 -2.71
CA GLY A 42 -9.18 1.96 -1.55
C GLY A 42 -8.02 1.00 -1.33
N PHE A 43 -6.92 1.12 -2.10
CA PHE A 43 -5.74 0.27 -1.97
C PHE A 43 -4.42 1.04 -2.12
N THR A 44 -4.41 2.31 -1.74
CA THR A 44 -3.18 3.09 -1.74
C THR A 44 -2.30 2.73 -0.55
N PRO A 45 -0.97 2.92 -0.64
CA PRO A 45 -0.10 2.78 0.52
C PRO A 45 -0.52 3.66 1.70
N THR A 46 -1.08 4.83 1.43
CA THR A 46 -1.60 5.76 2.44
C THR A 46 -2.79 5.17 3.18
N ASP A 47 -3.75 4.57 2.44
CA ASP A 47 -4.92 3.90 3.06
C ASP A 47 -4.48 2.70 3.90
N ALA A 48 -3.46 1.96 3.45
CA ALA A 48 -2.90 0.85 4.21
C ALA A 48 -2.26 1.34 5.52
N ILE A 49 -1.52 2.45 5.50
CA ILE A 49 -0.94 3.07 6.69
C ILE A 49 -2.03 3.51 7.66
N GLU A 50 -3.05 4.22 7.17
CA GLU A 50 -4.17 4.69 7.99
C GLU A 50 -4.94 3.53 8.60
N SER A 51 -5.26 2.50 7.81
CA SER A 51 -5.96 1.30 8.28
C SER A 51 -5.17 0.58 9.36
N TYR A 52 -3.86 0.41 9.15
CA TYR A 52 -2.95 -0.24 10.07
C TYR A 52 -2.88 0.49 11.43
N LEU A 53 -2.65 1.80 11.41
CA LEU A 53 -2.56 2.61 12.61
C LEU A 53 -3.89 2.71 13.35
N ASN A 54 -4.99 2.79 12.61
CA ASN A 54 -6.33 2.74 13.20
C ASN A 54 -6.65 1.36 13.80
N ALA A 55 -6.16 0.26 13.23
CA ALA A 55 -6.28 -1.07 13.81
C ALA A 55 -5.50 -1.17 15.14
N ILE A 56 -4.26 -0.65 15.19
CA ILE A 56 -3.50 -0.54 16.45
C ILE A 56 -4.28 0.27 17.46
N ALA A 57 -4.81 1.44 17.07
CA ALA A 57 -5.53 2.33 17.96
C ALA A 57 -6.79 1.70 18.56
N ARG A 58 -7.46 0.82 17.80
CA ARG A 58 -8.64 0.08 18.28
C ARG A 58 -8.32 -1.19 19.05
N GLY A 59 -7.06 -1.66 19.01
CA GLY A 59 -6.64 -2.94 19.58
C GLY A 59 -6.99 -4.14 18.70
N ASP A 60 -7.22 -3.92 17.40
CA ASP A 60 -7.45 -4.99 16.42
C ASP A 60 -6.11 -5.58 15.95
N TYR A 61 -5.46 -6.31 16.86
CA TYR A 61 -4.12 -6.86 16.59
C TYR A 61 -4.10 -7.94 15.52
N GLN A 62 -5.25 -8.57 15.26
CA GLN A 62 -5.39 -9.54 14.18
C GLN A 62 -5.24 -8.86 12.82
N GLU A 63 -5.88 -7.72 12.62
CA GLU A 63 -5.76 -6.93 11.39
C GLU A 63 -4.35 -6.36 11.24
N VAL A 64 -3.76 -5.87 12.32
CA VAL A 64 -2.36 -5.42 12.35
C VAL A 64 -1.43 -6.53 11.88
N TYR A 65 -1.57 -7.74 12.41
CA TYR A 65 -0.74 -8.90 12.02
C TYR A 65 -0.89 -9.28 10.55
N ARG A 66 -2.12 -9.25 10.02
CA ARG A 66 -2.37 -9.54 8.59
C ARG A 66 -1.68 -8.54 7.67
N SER A 67 -1.66 -7.28 8.07
CA SER A 67 -1.11 -6.16 7.28
C SER A 67 0.38 -5.92 7.56
N THR A 68 1.04 -6.78 8.38
CA THR A 68 2.47 -6.70 8.69
C THR A 68 3.27 -7.60 7.75
N TYR A 69 4.41 -7.09 7.26
CA TYR A 69 5.36 -7.87 6.47
C TYR A 69 6.06 -8.89 7.36
N ARG A 70 5.71 -10.17 7.19
CA ARG A 70 6.10 -11.23 8.12
C ARG A 70 7.56 -11.66 8.02
N ALA A 71 8.17 -11.51 6.83
CA ALA A 71 9.56 -11.93 6.64
C ALA A 71 10.55 -11.15 7.50
N ASP A 72 10.23 -9.88 7.83
CA ASP A 72 11.06 -9.03 8.70
C ASP A 72 10.57 -9.02 10.16
N LEU A 73 9.52 -9.80 10.49
CA LEU A 73 8.95 -9.85 11.84
C LEU A 73 9.80 -10.76 12.73
N THR A 74 10.87 -10.19 13.25
CA THR A 74 11.86 -10.92 14.08
C THR A 74 12.08 -10.23 15.42
N ASP A 75 12.54 -10.99 16.41
CA ASP A 75 13.05 -10.44 17.67
C ASP A 75 14.42 -9.77 17.48
N VAL A 76 14.94 -9.19 18.55
CA VAL A 76 16.25 -8.52 18.56
C VAL A 76 17.43 -9.45 18.24
N TYR A 77 17.21 -10.76 18.26
CA TYR A 77 18.21 -11.79 17.91
C TYR A 77 18.00 -12.34 16.49
N GLY A 78 17.06 -11.78 15.72
CA GLY A 78 16.73 -12.21 14.36
C GLY A 78 15.89 -13.49 14.29
N ARG A 79 15.26 -13.94 15.38
CA ARG A 79 14.37 -15.09 15.38
C ARG A 79 12.95 -14.65 15.01
N PRO A 80 12.26 -15.40 14.13
CA PRO A 80 10.85 -15.09 13.83
C PRO A 80 10.02 -15.10 15.10
N ILE A 81 9.23 -14.06 15.31
CA ILE A 81 8.27 -13.98 16.41
C ILE A 81 6.94 -14.58 15.99
N THR A 82 6.30 -15.28 16.92
CA THR A 82 4.98 -15.86 16.72
C THR A 82 3.89 -14.79 16.76
N GLN A 83 2.71 -15.13 16.25
CA GLN A 83 1.56 -14.23 16.32
C GLN A 83 1.20 -13.85 17.75
N GLY A 84 1.30 -14.77 18.70
CA GLY A 84 1.03 -14.51 20.12
C GLY A 84 2.03 -13.52 20.71
N GLU A 85 3.32 -13.73 20.47
CA GLU A 85 4.37 -12.81 20.91
C GLU A 85 4.20 -11.41 20.31
N PHE A 86 3.78 -11.32 19.04
CA PHE A 86 3.49 -10.05 18.40
C PHE A 86 2.30 -9.32 19.08
N PHE A 87 1.23 -10.05 19.39
CA PHE A 87 0.08 -9.48 20.11
C PHE A 87 0.47 -8.99 21.50
N ASP A 88 1.28 -9.75 22.22
CA ASP A 88 1.79 -9.35 23.54
C ASP A 88 2.64 -8.08 23.47
N GLN A 89 3.47 -7.95 22.42
CA GLN A 89 4.25 -6.73 22.19
C GLN A 89 3.36 -5.53 21.92
N LEU A 90 2.36 -5.67 21.02
CA LEU A 90 1.42 -4.59 20.73
C LEU A 90 0.60 -4.20 21.94
N GLN A 91 0.15 -5.16 22.73
CA GLN A 91 -0.59 -4.91 23.97
C GLN A 91 0.26 -4.15 25.00
N LYS A 92 1.53 -4.50 25.15
CA LYS A 92 2.48 -3.78 26.00
C LYS A 92 2.70 -2.34 25.52
N LEU A 93 2.89 -2.14 24.21
CA LEU A 93 3.08 -0.82 23.60
C LEU A 93 1.86 0.10 23.78
N THR A 94 0.67 -0.43 23.61
CA THR A 94 -0.56 0.34 23.76
C THR A 94 -1.04 0.45 25.22
N GLY A 95 -0.44 -0.31 26.13
CA GLY A 95 -0.91 -0.45 27.51
C GLY A 95 -2.31 -1.06 27.60
N GLY A 96 -2.74 -1.80 26.57
CA GLY A 96 -4.09 -2.37 26.46
C GLY A 96 -5.19 -1.31 26.32
N ARG A 97 -4.84 -0.06 26.00
CA ARG A 97 -5.79 1.05 25.87
C ARG A 97 -5.98 1.42 24.40
N ARG A 98 -7.14 1.99 24.08
CA ARG A 98 -7.35 2.63 22.78
C ARG A 98 -6.50 3.89 22.68
N LEU A 99 -5.75 4.01 21.59
CA LEU A 99 -4.91 5.19 21.36
C LEU A 99 -5.77 6.32 20.78
N PRO A 100 -5.66 7.54 21.29
CA PRO A 100 -6.51 8.66 20.91
C PRO A 100 -5.98 9.39 19.66
N PHE A 101 -5.71 8.68 18.57
CA PHE A 101 -5.31 9.35 17.31
C PHE A 101 -6.50 10.13 16.74
N ARG A 102 -6.28 11.41 16.48
CA ARG A 102 -7.26 12.29 15.84
C ARG A 102 -7.03 12.42 14.35
N ARG A 103 -5.76 12.42 13.93
CA ARG A 103 -5.36 12.62 12.54
C ARG A 103 -4.11 11.84 12.25
N ILE A 104 -4.10 11.19 11.12
CA ILE A 104 -2.98 10.45 10.55
C ILE A 104 -2.68 11.10 9.21
N GLU A 105 -1.48 11.63 9.03
CA GLU A 105 -1.03 12.23 7.77
C GLU A 105 0.20 11.47 7.28
N ALA A 106 0.11 10.83 6.12
CA ALA A 106 1.21 10.10 5.51
C ALA A 106 1.75 10.85 4.29
N THR A 107 3.04 11.17 4.31
CA THR A 107 3.73 11.82 3.21
C THR A 107 4.81 10.91 2.67
N LYS A 108 4.75 10.58 1.37
CA LYS A 108 5.78 9.76 0.71
C LYS A 108 7.11 10.54 0.68
N LEU A 109 8.18 9.93 1.19
CA LEU A 109 9.52 10.49 1.16
C LEU A 109 10.28 10.02 -0.09
N PHE A 110 10.45 8.72 -0.24
CA PHE A 110 11.16 8.10 -1.37
C PHE A 110 10.75 6.64 -1.54
N GLU A 111 11.26 6.04 -2.61
CA GLU A 111 11.11 4.62 -2.89
C GLU A 111 12.48 4.01 -3.23
N ARG A 112 12.78 2.84 -2.67
CA ARG A 112 14.02 2.12 -2.93
C ARG A 112 13.75 0.61 -2.95
N GLN A 113 14.14 -0.05 -4.02
CA GLN A 113 14.03 -1.52 -4.17
C GLN A 113 12.60 -2.05 -3.91
N GLY A 114 11.57 -1.35 -4.40
CA GLY A 114 10.17 -1.74 -4.21
C GLY A 114 9.59 -1.45 -2.82
N VAL A 115 10.37 -0.83 -1.94
CA VAL A 115 9.93 -0.37 -0.62
C VAL A 115 9.66 1.12 -0.67
N ARG A 116 8.49 1.54 -0.25
CA ARG A 116 8.09 2.95 -0.14
C ARG A 116 8.24 3.41 1.30
N TYR A 117 8.85 4.56 1.48
CA TYR A 117 9.11 5.17 2.79
C TYR A 117 8.21 6.38 2.97
N TYR A 118 7.51 6.41 4.10
CA TYR A 118 6.58 7.48 4.46
C TYR A 118 6.95 8.11 5.80
N GLU A 119 6.93 9.44 5.84
CA GLU A 119 6.78 10.16 7.11
C GLU A 119 5.31 10.16 7.47
N VAL A 120 5.00 9.68 8.67
CA VAL A 120 3.63 9.66 9.17
C VAL A 120 3.54 10.51 10.43
N LYS A 121 2.73 11.55 10.37
CA LYS A 121 2.43 12.42 11.49
C LYS A 121 1.16 11.93 12.18
N LEU A 122 1.27 11.67 13.47
CA LEU A 122 0.17 11.27 14.32
C LEU A 122 -0.17 12.43 15.24
N SER A 123 -1.36 12.97 15.09
CA SER A 123 -1.88 13.97 16.02
C SER A 123 -2.77 13.27 17.05
N SER A 124 -2.52 13.51 18.32
CA SER A 124 -3.29 12.99 19.44
C SER A 124 -3.71 14.11 20.37
N SER A 125 -4.71 13.85 21.21
CA SER A 125 -5.09 14.77 22.27
C SER A 125 -5.39 13.97 23.53
N VAL A 126 -4.56 14.15 24.54
CA VAL A 126 -4.71 13.51 25.84
C VAL A 126 -4.99 14.60 26.87
N GLY A 127 -6.15 14.51 27.53
CA GLY A 127 -6.53 15.51 28.52
C GLY A 127 -6.65 16.94 27.99
N GLY A 128 -6.96 17.09 26.66
CA GLY A 128 -7.05 18.40 26.01
C GLY A 128 -5.70 18.97 25.53
N ILE A 129 -4.59 18.30 25.83
CA ILE A 129 -3.25 18.71 25.38
C ILE A 129 -2.97 18.07 24.02
N PRO A 130 -2.72 18.87 22.96
CA PRO A 130 -2.33 18.33 21.67
C PRO A 130 -0.91 17.75 21.72
N GLY A 131 -0.74 16.57 21.13
CA GLY A 131 0.55 15.92 20.95
C GLY A 131 0.73 15.55 19.48
N GLU A 132 1.95 15.66 18.98
CA GLU A 132 2.33 15.23 17.64
C GLU A 132 3.51 14.28 17.74
N SER A 133 3.44 13.18 16.99
CA SER A 133 4.53 12.22 16.86
C SER A 133 4.77 11.95 15.38
N LYS A 134 6.04 11.75 15.00
CA LYS A 134 6.42 11.41 13.64
C LYS A 134 7.02 10.02 13.60
N LEU A 135 6.56 9.22 12.66
CA LEU A 135 7.03 7.87 12.41
C LEU A 135 7.59 7.76 10.99
N LEU A 136 8.62 6.96 10.83
CA LEU A 136 9.07 6.49 9.53
C LEU A 136 8.48 5.10 9.30
N ILE A 137 7.61 4.99 8.30
CA ILE A 137 6.93 3.74 7.98
C ILE A 137 7.40 3.26 6.61
N GLN A 138 7.71 1.97 6.53
CA GLN A 138 8.04 1.28 5.29
C GLN A 138 6.84 0.47 4.83
N VAL A 139 6.48 0.62 3.56
CA VAL A 139 5.36 -0.08 2.93
C VAL A 139 5.87 -0.85 1.73
N ARG A 140 5.46 -2.12 1.62
CA ARG A 140 5.81 -3.01 0.50
C ARG A 140 4.55 -3.56 -0.14
N ARG A 141 4.63 -3.95 -1.40
CA ARG A 141 3.55 -4.69 -2.06
C ARG A 141 3.82 -6.19 -1.93
N GLU A 142 2.86 -6.93 -1.41
CA GLU A 142 2.91 -8.37 -1.27
C GLU A 142 1.55 -8.98 -1.64
N ASN A 143 1.53 -9.97 -2.53
CA ASN A 143 0.31 -10.67 -2.97
C ASN A 143 -0.84 -9.74 -3.44
N GLY A 144 -0.49 -8.63 -4.09
CA GLY A 144 -1.46 -7.64 -4.57
C GLY A 144 -1.95 -6.63 -3.54
N GLY A 145 -1.53 -6.74 -2.27
CA GLY A 145 -1.85 -5.81 -1.19
C GLY A 145 -0.63 -5.02 -0.71
N TRP A 146 -0.88 -4.04 0.15
CA TRP A 146 0.17 -3.28 0.82
C TRP A 146 0.35 -3.81 2.24
N VAL A 147 1.60 -4.09 2.62
CA VAL A 147 1.98 -4.53 3.96
C VAL A 147 3.04 -3.60 4.53
N LEU A 148 3.03 -3.44 5.84
CA LEU A 148 3.92 -2.54 6.56
C LEU A 148 5.00 -3.33 7.28
N THR A 149 6.20 -2.78 7.34
CA THR A 149 7.30 -3.34 8.14
C THR A 149 7.15 -2.88 9.60
N TYR A 150 7.28 -3.78 10.53
CA TYR A 150 7.27 -3.54 11.98
C TYR A 150 8.63 -3.96 12.58
N PRO A 151 9.19 -3.25 13.56
CA PRO A 151 8.68 -2.03 14.20
C PRO A 151 8.94 -0.76 13.38
N PHE A 152 8.25 0.34 13.71
CA PHE A 152 8.45 1.64 13.08
C PHE A 152 9.60 2.39 13.74
N ALA A 153 10.35 3.17 12.94
CA ALA A 153 11.29 4.13 13.48
C ALA A 153 10.58 5.42 13.89
N ILE A 154 10.91 5.95 15.06
CA ILE A 154 10.44 7.26 15.52
C ILE A 154 11.41 8.30 14.95
N ILE A 155 10.87 9.34 14.32
CA ILE A 155 11.65 10.52 13.88
C ILE A 155 11.50 11.57 14.97
N LEU A 156 12.63 11.96 15.55
CA LEU A 156 12.71 13.03 16.54
C LEU A 156 12.82 14.40 15.87
#